data_6593469cf7513b46fa984ec1a6d8d4a9
#
_entry.id   6593469cf7513b46fa984ec1a6d8d4a9
#
_cell.length_a   1.000
_cell.length_b   1.000
_cell.length_c   1.000
_cell.angle_alpha   90.00
_cell.angle_beta   90.00
_cell.angle_gamma   90.00
#
_symmetry.space_group_name_H-M   'P 1'
#
loop_
_entity.id
_entity.type
_entity.pdbx_description
1 polymer ?
#
loop_
_entity_poly.entity_id
_entity_poly.type
_entity_poly.pdbx_seq_one_letter_code
_entity_poly.pdbx_strand_id
1 'polypeptide(L)'
;MMRDLSKSLDKPLDFQVEGGETEIDRTVIEKVRDPLVHMLRNALDHGTESREDRAAAGKPETGVIKLSAFHEQGHIVLTVEDDGAGIYPEKIKASFVAKGLITEETASRLTDEEAVELIFMAGASTKEQTTEVSGRGVGMDIVKSNIEAINGFVEVESTPGTGSKFNARLPLTLATVQSILVETEATLCAVPLAY
;
A
#
# COMPACT_ATOMS: atom_id res chain seq x y z
N MET A 1 14.35 1.37 12.46
CA MET A 1 14.02 1.47 11.03
C MET A 1 13.51 2.88 10.66
N MET A 2 12.27 3.30 11.04
CA MET A 2 11.72 4.61 10.62
C MET A 2 12.60 5.80 11.03
N ARG A 3 13.13 5.81 12.27
CA ARG A 3 14.06 6.85 12.74
C ARG A 3 15.38 6.91 11.94
N ASP A 4 15.92 5.77 11.54
CA ASP A 4 17.18 5.73 10.79
C ASP A 4 16.95 6.18 9.35
N LEU A 5 15.82 5.77 8.77
CA LEU A 5 15.43 6.18 7.43
C LEU A 5 15.13 7.70 7.38
N SER A 6 14.42 8.25 8.37
CA SER A 6 14.17 9.69 8.51
C SER A 6 15.47 10.49 8.54
N LYS A 7 16.47 10.04 9.31
CA LYS A 7 17.79 10.67 9.36
C LYS A 7 18.54 10.58 8.03
N SER A 8 18.47 9.42 7.36
CA SER A 8 19.18 9.22 6.09
C SER A 8 18.60 10.05 4.95
N LEU A 9 17.31 10.38 5.01
CA LEU A 9 16.60 11.19 4.01
C LEU A 9 16.52 12.68 4.40
N ASP A 10 17.03 13.05 5.59
CA ASP A 10 16.91 14.41 6.18
C ASP A 10 15.45 14.91 6.22
N LYS A 11 14.52 14.01 6.52
CA LYS A 11 13.09 14.33 6.66
C LYS A 11 12.67 14.13 8.11
N PRO A 12 12.42 15.21 8.89
CA PRO A 12 11.91 15.07 10.26
C PRO A 12 10.58 14.33 10.27
N LEU A 13 10.45 13.35 11.15
CA LEU A 13 9.29 12.47 11.20
C LEU A 13 8.78 12.29 12.63
N ASP A 14 7.49 12.49 12.82
CA ASP A 14 6.71 11.98 13.93
C ASP A 14 6.06 10.66 13.51
N PHE A 15 6.57 9.54 14.02
CA PHE A 15 6.05 8.22 13.71
C PHE A 15 5.14 7.74 14.85
N GLN A 16 3.86 7.63 14.55
CA GLN A 16 2.81 7.25 15.48
C GLN A 16 2.36 5.80 15.25
N VAL A 17 2.09 5.07 16.34
CA VAL A 17 1.59 3.69 16.27
C VAL A 17 0.34 3.58 17.14
N GLU A 18 -0.75 3.08 16.57
CA GLU A 18 -2.01 2.82 17.25
C GLU A 18 -2.43 1.36 17.08
N GLY A 19 -3.17 0.83 18.06
CA GLY A 19 -3.66 -0.55 18.03
C GLY A 19 -2.56 -1.59 18.21
N GLY A 20 -1.49 -1.26 18.94
CA GLY A 20 -0.39 -2.20 19.21
C GLY A 20 -0.81 -3.42 20.04
N GLU A 21 -2.01 -3.40 20.63
CA GLU A 21 -2.66 -4.50 21.33
C GLU A 21 -3.46 -5.44 20.41
N THR A 22 -3.57 -5.12 19.11
CA THR A 22 -4.31 -5.95 18.15
C THR A 22 -3.60 -7.30 17.97
N GLU A 23 -4.28 -8.36 18.32
CA GLU A 23 -3.75 -9.72 18.16
C GLU A 23 -3.82 -10.13 16.68
N ILE A 24 -2.69 -10.57 16.14
CA ILE A 24 -2.54 -11.01 14.76
C ILE A 24 -1.87 -12.38 14.77
N ASP A 25 -2.39 -13.32 13.96
CA ASP A 25 -1.75 -14.61 13.79
C ASP A 25 -0.28 -14.45 13.31
N ARG A 26 0.62 -15.23 13.92
CA ARG A 26 2.06 -15.14 13.64
C ARG A 26 2.38 -15.35 12.16
N THR A 27 1.67 -16.26 11.50
CA THR A 27 1.90 -16.56 10.09
C THR A 27 1.46 -15.42 9.18
N VAL A 28 0.41 -14.68 9.56
CA VAL A 28 -0.03 -13.45 8.89
C VAL A 28 1.01 -12.35 9.06
N ILE A 29 1.52 -12.16 10.31
CA ILE A 29 2.57 -11.15 10.59
C ILE A 29 3.82 -11.43 9.74
N GLU A 30 4.28 -12.69 9.67
CA GLU A 30 5.47 -13.06 8.90
C GLU A 30 5.31 -12.74 7.40
N LYS A 31 4.10 -12.84 6.86
CA LYS A 31 3.80 -12.53 5.44
C LYS A 31 3.60 -11.06 5.15
N VAL A 32 3.00 -10.31 6.09
CA VAL A 32 2.69 -8.89 5.89
C VAL A 32 3.85 -7.96 6.24
N ARG A 33 4.85 -8.44 6.99
CA ARG A 33 5.97 -7.63 7.45
C ARG A 33 6.67 -6.87 6.32
N ASP A 34 7.04 -7.56 5.26
CA ASP A 34 7.80 -6.97 4.15
C ASP A 34 6.94 -5.98 3.33
N PRO A 35 5.67 -6.30 2.95
CA PRO A 35 4.72 -5.32 2.45
C PRO A 35 4.59 -4.07 3.32
N LEU A 36 4.40 -4.24 4.64
CA LEU A 36 4.25 -3.12 5.57
C LEU A 36 5.48 -2.23 5.63
N VAL A 37 6.68 -2.84 5.71
CA VAL A 37 7.95 -2.10 5.68
C VAL A 37 8.07 -1.29 4.38
N HIS A 38 7.60 -1.85 3.26
CA HIS A 38 7.62 -1.16 1.98
C HIS A 38 6.65 0.03 1.94
N MET A 39 5.41 -0.15 2.41
CA MET A 39 4.44 0.96 2.51
C MET A 39 4.98 2.10 3.40
N LEU A 40 5.53 1.78 4.57
CA LEU A 40 6.14 2.77 5.47
C LEU A 40 7.31 3.51 4.82
N ARG A 41 8.15 2.78 4.07
CA ARG A 41 9.26 3.40 3.32
C ARG A 41 8.73 4.34 2.24
N ASN A 42 7.71 3.94 1.49
CA ASN A 42 7.10 4.77 0.45
C ASN A 42 6.47 6.04 1.04
N ALA A 43 5.76 5.92 2.16
CA ALA A 43 5.19 7.07 2.87
C ALA A 43 6.27 8.10 3.23
N LEU A 44 7.46 7.67 3.67
CA LEU A 44 8.54 8.58 4.02
C LEU A 44 9.34 9.06 2.80
N ASP A 45 9.75 8.16 1.90
CA ASP A 45 10.61 8.50 0.75
C ASP A 45 9.86 9.35 -0.28
N HIS A 46 8.63 8.97 -0.60
CA HIS A 46 7.82 9.55 -1.66
C HIS A 46 6.64 10.38 -1.17
N GLY A 47 5.99 9.96 -0.07
CA GLY A 47 4.84 10.65 0.51
C GLY A 47 5.26 11.97 1.17
N THR A 48 6.14 11.90 2.15
CA THR A 48 6.60 13.08 2.90
C THR A 48 7.48 13.98 2.04
N GLU A 49 7.18 15.27 1.99
CA GLU A 49 7.96 16.30 1.27
C GLU A 49 9.26 16.65 2.01
N SER A 50 10.17 17.39 1.34
CA SER A 50 11.31 18.04 1.98
C SER A 50 10.86 19.11 2.98
N ARG A 51 11.74 19.56 3.88
CA ARG A 51 11.43 20.66 4.83
C ARG A 51 11.01 21.92 4.09
N GLU A 52 11.74 22.25 3.01
CA GLU A 52 11.51 23.43 2.20
C GLU A 52 10.15 23.38 1.50
N ASP A 53 9.81 22.21 0.92
CA ASP A 53 8.53 22.00 0.23
C ASP A 53 7.36 22.05 1.21
N ARG A 54 7.51 21.44 2.43
CA ARG A 54 6.49 21.52 3.48
C ARG A 54 6.27 22.96 3.95
N ALA A 55 7.35 23.70 4.17
CA ALA A 55 7.27 25.12 4.55
C ALA A 55 6.58 25.95 3.45
N ALA A 56 6.91 25.71 2.18
CA ALA A 56 6.27 26.38 1.04
C ALA A 56 4.77 26.03 0.93
N ALA A 57 4.39 24.83 1.32
CA ALA A 57 2.98 24.39 1.37
C ALA A 57 2.25 24.82 2.66
N GLY A 58 2.92 25.52 3.59
CA GLY A 58 2.34 25.96 4.87
C GLY A 58 2.13 24.82 5.86
N LYS A 59 2.80 23.67 5.67
CA LYS A 59 2.77 22.52 6.58
C LYS A 59 3.85 22.63 7.67
N PRO A 60 3.69 21.94 8.81
CA PRO A 60 4.75 21.77 9.80
C PRO A 60 6.00 21.14 9.17
N GLU A 61 7.20 21.53 9.61
CA GLU A 61 8.46 20.94 9.12
C GLU A 61 8.54 19.43 9.36
N THR A 62 7.98 18.95 10.47
CA THR A 62 7.93 17.53 10.82
C THR A 62 6.74 16.86 10.16
N GLY A 63 7.00 15.88 9.30
CA GLY A 63 5.96 15.05 8.71
C GLY A 63 5.40 14.04 9.71
N VAL A 64 4.17 13.62 9.52
CA VAL A 64 3.51 12.60 10.34
C VAL A 64 3.28 11.35 9.50
N ILE A 65 3.72 10.20 10.02
CA ILE A 65 3.34 8.90 9.48
C ILE A 65 2.72 8.08 10.61
N LYS A 66 1.51 7.61 10.39
CA LYS A 66 0.74 6.84 11.35
C LYS A 66 0.59 5.40 10.85
N LEU A 67 0.95 4.45 11.70
CA LEU A 67 0.65 3.04 11.53
C LEU A 67 -0.45 2.65 12.51
N SER A 68 -1.56 2.12 12.03
CA SER A 68 -2.61 1.60 12.90
C SER A 68 -3.02 0.18 12.53
N ALA A 69 -3.45 -0.58 13.55
CA ALA A 69 -3.97 -1.92 13.42
C ALA A 69 -5.26 -2.06 14.21
N PHE A 70 -6.29 -2.63 13.61
CA PHE A 70 -7.57 -2.87 14.31
C PHE A 70 -8.36 -4.01 13.65
N HIS A 71 -9.31 -4.56 14.41
CA HIS A 71 -10.24 -5.56 13.89
C HIS A 71 -11.49 -4.88 13.32
N GLU A 72 -11.84 -5.23 12.09
CA GLU A 72 -13.05 -4.74 11.44
C GLU A 72 -13.71 -5.86 10.62
N GLN A 73 -14.97 -6.14 10.92
CA GLN A 73 -15.82 -7.08 10.15
C GLN A 73 -15.15 -8.45 9.86
N GLY A 74 -14.43 -9.00 10.83
CA GLY A 74 -13.77 -10.30 10.66
C GLY A 74 -12.44 -10.25 9.91
N HIS A 75 -11.90 -9.06 9.69
CA HIS A 75 -10.57 -8.82 9.12
C HIS A 75 -9.69 -8.06 10.10
N ILE A 76 -8.40 -8.14 9.90
CA ILE A 76 -7.43 -7.22 10.47
C ILE A 76 -7.18 -6.14 9.44
N VAL A 77 -7.34 -4.89 9.82
CA VAL A 77 -7.01 -3.75 8.98
C VAL A 77 -5.72 -3.12 9.47
N LEU A 78 -4.70 -3.11 8.62
CA LEU A 78 -3.45 -2.38 8.83
C LEU A 78 -3.49 -1.13 7.97
N THR A 79 -3.35 0.03 8.60
CA THR A 79 -3.37 1.31 7.90
C THR A 79 -2.02 2.00 8.03
N VAL A 80 -1.47 2.46 6.92
CA VAL A 80 -0.34 3.38 6.85
C VAL A 80 -0.84 4.69 6.27
N GLU A 81 -0.76 5.75 7.05
CA GLU A 81 -1.25 7.09 6.68
C GLU A 81 -0.10 8.09 6.80
N ASP A 82 0.05 8.97 5.81
CA ASP A 82 0.99 10.09 5.81
C ASP A 82 0.28 11.42 5.57
N ASP A 83 0.84 12.51 6.09
CA ASP A 83 0.41 13.90 5.86
C ASP A 83 1.20 14.58 4.74
N GLY A 84 1.74 13.78 3.83
CA GLY A 84 2.65 14.23 2.78
C GLY A 84 1.96 14.87 1.57
N ALA A 85 2.66 14.86 0.43
CA ALA A 85 2.21 15.52 -0.80
C ALA A 85 0.95 14.89 -1.41
N GLY A 86 0.59 13.68 -1.00
CA GLY A 86 -0.44 12.89 -1.65
C GLY A 86 -0.05 12.45 -3.06
N ILE A 87 -0.95 11.75 -3.71
CA ILE A 87 -0.79 11.22 -5.06
C ILE A 87 -1.59 12.10 -6.01
N TYR A 88 -0.95 12.57 -7.07
CA TYR A 88 -1.58 13.41 -8.09
C TYR A 88 -2.07 12.53 -9.25
N PRO A 89 -3.39 12.32 -9.43
CA PRO A 89 -3.94 11.46 -10.47
C PRO A 89 -3.43 11.80 -11.87
N GLU A 90 -3.38 13.09 -12.19
CA GLU A 90 -2.91 13.57 -13.50
C GLU A 90 -1.43 13.24 -13.78
N LYS A 91 -0.58 13.27 -12.75
CA LYS A 91 0.83 12.87 -12.88
C LYS A 91 0.95 11.36 -13.13
N ILE A 92 0.10 10.56 -12.47
CA ILE A 92 0.07 9.11 -12.68
C ILE A 92 -0.41 8.81 -14.11
N LYS A 93 -1.54 9.37 -14.55
CA LYS A 93 -2.06 9.22 -15.91
C LYS A 93 -0.99 9.56 -16.96
N ALA A 94 -0.36 10.74 -16.83
CA ALA A 94 0.70 11.18 -17.75
C ALA A 94 1.91 10.24 -17.76
N SER A 95 2.36 9.77 -16.59
CA SER A 95 3.48 8.83 -16.46
C SER A 95 3.18 7.50 -17.15
N PHE A 96 1.96 6.98 -16.98
CA PHE A 96 1.53 5.71 -17.58
C PHE A 96 1.39 5.79 -19.08
N VAL A 97 0.89 6.91 -19.62
CA VAL A 97 0.85 7.18 -21.06
C VAL A 97 2.27 7.27 -21.62
N ALA A 98 3.16 8.04 -20.98
CA ALA A 98 4.55 8.19 -21.42
C ALA A 98 5.32 6.86 -21.44
N LYS A 99 5.00 5.92 -20.55
CA LYS A 99 5.56 4.57 -20.51
C LYS A 99 4.88 3.60 -21.49
N GLY A 100 3.82 4.00 -22.18
CA GLY A 100 3.05 3.15 -23.07
C GLY A 100 2.23 2.06 -22.35
N LEU A 101 2.00 2.19 -21.04
CA LEU A 101 1.22 1.25 -20.23
C LEU A 101 -0.29 1.42 -20.42
N ILE A 102 -0.72 2.64 -20.74
CA ILE A 102 -2.10 2.97 -21.10
C ILE A 102 -2.09 3.96 -22.27
N THR A 103 -3.21 4.06 -22.99
CA THR A 103 -3.39 5.06 -24.07
C THR A 103 -3.90 6.38 -23.49
N GLU A 104 -3.73 7.50 -24.23
CA GLU A 104 -4.33 8.79 -23.87
C GLU A 104 -5.85 8.71 -23.75
N GLU A 105 -6.49 7.94 -24.62
CA GLU A 105 -7.94 7.72 -24.58
C GLU A 105 -8.34 7.00 -23.29
N THR A 106 -7.61 5.99 -22.86
CA THR A 106 -7.85 5.30 -21.58
C THR A 106 -7.64 6.27 -20.42
N ALA A 107 -6.52 7.00 -20.42
CA ALA A 107 -6.20 7.97 -19.37
C ALA A 107 -7.29 9.04 -19.18
N SER A 108 -7.90 9.52 -20.27
CA SER A 108 -8.96 10.53 -20.24
C SER A 108 -10.29 10.03 -19.65
N ARG A 109 -10.51 8.72 -19.63
CA ARG A 109 -11.74 8.09 -19.11
C ARG A 109 -11.64 7.69 -17.64
N LEU A 110 -10.41 7.54 -17.12
CA LEU A 110 -10.19 7.16 -15.73
C LEU A 110 -10.64 8.27 -14.77
N THR A 111 -11.36 7.88 -13.74
CA THR A 111 -11.61 8.74 -12.58
C THR A 111 -10.30 9.00 -11.82
N ASP A 112 -10.31 9.90 -10.87
CA ASP A 112 -9.11 10.19 -10.07
C ASP A 112 -8.78 9.03 -9.14
N GLU A 113 -9.78 8.35 -8.58
CA GLU A 113 -9.62 7.14 -7.77
C GLU A 113 -9.01 6.02 -8.59
N GLU A 114 -9.55 5.73 -9.77
CA GLU A 114 -9.00 4.70 -10.68
C GLU A 114 -7.56 5.01 -11.10
N ALA A 115 -7.24 6.29 -11.32
CA ALA A 115 -5.89 6.71 -11.67
C ALA A 115 -4.91 6.51 -10.50
N VAL A 116 -5.33 6.75 -9.25
CA VAL A 116 -4.51 6.49 -8.06
C VAL A 116 -4.26 4.99 -7.90
N GLU A 117 -5.24 4.13 -8.18
CA GLU A 117 -5.07 2.67 -8.13
C GLU A 117 -4.04 2.12 -9.12
N LEU A 118 -3.73 2.85 -10.20
CA LEU A 118 -2.68 2.44 -11.15
C LEU A 118 -1.31 2.26 -10.48
N ILE A 119 -1.05 2.84 -9.32
CA ILE A 119 0.23 2.64 -8.59
C ILE A 119 0.50 1.17 -8.25
N PHE A 120 -0.54 0.34 -8.20
CA PHE A 120 -0.44 -1.09 -7.98
C PHE A 120 -0.20 -1.90 -9.26
N MET A 121 -0.19 -1.28 -10.43
CA MET A 121 0.12 -1.97 -11.67
C MET A 121 1.63 -2.22 -11.81
N ALA A 122 1.99 -3.35 -12.40
CA ALA A 122 3.36 -3.65 -12.73
C ALA A 122 3.96 -2.56 -13.64
N GLY A 123 5.16 -2.10 -13.32
CA GLY A 123 5.82 -1.02 -14.05
C GLY A 123 5.42 0.40 -13.62
N ALA A 124 4.56 0.55 -12.61
CA ALA A 124 4.18 1.85 -12.05
C ALA A 124 5.37 2.61 -11.46
N SER A 125 6.36 1.90 -10.88
CA SER A 125 7.52 2.53 -10.23
C SER A 125 8.27 3.47 -11.18
N THR A 126 8.52 4.69 -10.71
CA THR A 126 9.25 5.74 -11.44
C THR A 126 10.76 5.59 -11.34
N LYS A 127 11.27 4.75 -10.44
CA LYS A 127 12.71 4.52 -10.27
C LYS A 127 13.16 3.27 -11.02
N GLU A 128 14.02 3.46 -12.02
CA GLU A 128 14.82 2.39 -12.67
C GLU A 128 15.87 1.75 -11.73
N GLN A 129 15.96 2.21 -10.49
CA GLN A 129 16.99 1.74 -9.56
C GLN A 129 16.52 0.51 -8.80
N THR A 130 16.99 -0.64 -9.23
CA THR A 130 17.21 -1.80 -8.38
C THR A 130 18.14 -1.39 -7.23
N THR A 131 17.58 -1.05 -6.07
CA THR A 131 18.41 -0.86 -4.87
C THR A 131 18.98 -2.23 -4.49
N GLU A 132 20.32 -2.30 -4.40
CA GLU A 132 21.12 -3.50 -4.12
C GLU A 132 20.73 -4.25 -2.82
N VAL A 133 19.87 -3.70 -1.99
CA VAL A 133 19.50 -4.27 -0.68
C VAL A 133 18.40 -5.35 -0.76
N SER A 134 17.68 -5.49 -1.89
CA SER A 134 16.61 -6.51 -2.02
C SER A 134 16.66 -7.32 -3.32
N GLY A 135 17.55 -7.03 -4.27
CA GLY A 135 17.71 -7.83 -5.50
C GLY A 135 16.48 -7.95 -6.41
N ARG A 136 15.35 -7.34 -6.03
CA ARG A 136 14.10 -7.26 -6.79
C ARG A 136 13.59 -5.84 -6.65
N GLY A 137 13.33 -5.16 -7.76
CA GLY A 137 12.68 -3.85 -7.76
C GLY A 137 11.32 -3.99 -7.04
N VAL A 138 11.25 -3.56 -5.78
CA VAL A 138 10.05 -3.72 -4.97
C VAL A 138 9.18 -2.49 -5.24
N GLY A 139 8.07 -2.68 -5.97
CA GLY A 139 7.05 -1.67 -6.20
C GLY A 139 5.77 -1.95 -5.40
N MET A 140 4.78 -1.09 -5.54
CA MET A 140 3.47 -1.29 -4.90
C MET A 140 2.71 -2.49 -5.50
N ASP A 141 3.02 -2.90 -6.71
CA ASP A 141 2.56 -4.14 -7.34
C ASP A 141 2.93 -5.39 -6.54
N ILE A 142 4.17 -5.43 -6.01
CA ILE A 142 4.61 -6.53 -5.14
C ILE A 142 3.93 -6.48 -3.77
N VAL A 143 3.70 -5.28 -3.22
CA VAL A 143 2.90 -5.13 -1.98
C VAL A 143 1.52 -5.73 -2.18
N LYS A 144 0.83 -5.37 -3.27
CA LYS A 144 -0.50 -5.90 -3.62
C LYS A 144 -0.46 -7.42 -3.78
N SER A 145 0.45 -7.94 -4.59
CA SER A 145 0.58 -9.38 -4.84
C SER A 145 0.85 -10.17 -3.56
N ASN A 146 1.69 -9.67 -2.64
CA ASN A 146 1.98 -10.35 -1.38
C ASN A 146 0.78 -10.36 -0.43
N ILE A 147 -0.01 -9.28 -0.41
CA ILE A 147 -1.23 -9.18 0.39
C ILE A 147 -2.32 -10.09 -0.20
N GLU A 148 -2.48 -10.12 -1.52
CA GLU A 148 -3.40 -11.01 -2.22
C GLU A 148 -3.05 -12.49 -2.02
N ALA A 149 -1.77 -12.84 -1.98
CA ALA A 149 -1.29 -14.21 -1.73
C ALA A 149 -1.71 -14.78 -0.36
N ILE A 150 -2.15 -13.92 0.57
CA ILE A 150 -2.71 -14.31 1.86
C ILE A 150 -4.22 -14.06 1.95
N ASN A 151 -4.89 -13.95 0.80
CA ASN A 151 -6.31 -13.63 0.68
C ASN A 151 -6.70 -12.30 1.33
N GLY A 152 -5.77 -11.36 1.37
CA GLY A 152 -6.02 -9.97 1.74
C GLY A 152 -6.19 -9.09 0.52
N PHE A 153 -6.51 -7.83 0.73
CA PHE A 153 -6.51 -6.81 -0.31
C PHE A 153 -5.97 -5.49 0.22
N VAL A 154 -5.46 -4.65 -0.67
CA VAL A 154 -4.94 -3.33 -0.35
C VAL A 154 -5.65 -2.27 -1.16
N GLU A 155 -6.03 -1.21 -0.48
CA GLU A 155 -6.68 -0.02 -1.05
C GLU A 155 -5.84 1.21 -0.75
N VAL A 156 -6.00 2.25 -1.56
CA VAL A 156 -5.35 3.54 -1.37
C VAL A 156 -6.36 4.67 -1.49
N GLU A 157 -6.32 5.55 -0.52
CA GLU A 157 -7.02 6.83 -0.53
C GLU A 157 -5.96 7.93 -0.53
N SER A 158 -6.07 8.90 -1.41
CA SER A 158 -5.10 9.99 -1.44
C SER A 158 -5.71 11.29 -1.91
N THR A 159 -5.28 12.38 -1.28
CA THR A 159 -5.69 13.73 -1.65
C THR A 159 -4.43 14.56 -1.91
N PRO A 160 -4.26 15.10 -3.14
CA PRO A 160 -3.13 15.96 -3.46
C PRO A 160 -2.95 17.09 -2.43
N GLY A 161 -1.74 17.27 -1.95
CA GLY A 161 -1.38 18.27 -0.96
C GLY A 161 -1.73 17.93 0.49
N THR A 162 -2.49 16.86 0.74
CA THR A 162 -2.94 16.49 2.10
C THR A 162 -2.25 15.24 2.63
N GLY A 163 -2.04 14.23 1.77
CA GLY A 163 -1.39 12.98 2.13
C GLY A 163 -2.04 11.76 1.50
N SER A 164 -1.60 10.58 1.94
CA SER A 164 -2.10 9.29 1.45
C SER A 164 -2.36 8.34 2.60
N LYS A 165 -3.30 7.42 2.37
CA LYS A 165 -3.69 6.38 3.31
C LYS A 165 -3.79 5.05 2.57
N PHE A 166 -3.01 4.09 3.00
CA PHE A 166 -3.01 2.72 2.50
C PHE A 166 -3.66 1.81 3.52
N ASN A 167 -4.71 1.11 3.12
CA ASN A 167 -5.44 0.15 3.95
C ASN A 167 -5.19 -1.26 3.45
N ALA A 168 -4.48 -2.07 4.23
CA ALA A 168 -4.32 -3.50 3.97
C ALA A 168 -5.30 -4.28 4.84
N ARG A 169 -6.28 -4.93 4.23
CA ARG A 169 -7.26 -5.80 4.89
C ARG A 169 -6.80 -7.25 4.80
N LEU A 170 -6.64 -7.88 5.93
CA LEU A 170 -6.07 -9.21 6.07
C LEU A 170 -7.08 -10.15 6.73
N PRO A 171 -7.15 -11.42 6.35
CA PRO A 171 -7.96 -12.39 7.08
C PRO A 171 -7.39 -12.62 8.48
N LEU A 172 -8.24 -12.92 9.46
CA LEU A 172 -7.82 -13.25 10.83
C LEU A 172 -6.92 -14.49 10.88
N THR A 173 -7.11 -15.42 9.96
CA THR A 173 -6.31 -16.65 9.85
C THR A 173 -6.06 -16.98 8.37
N LEU A 174 -4.91 -17.58 8.05
CA LEU A 174 -4.59 -18.01 6.69
C LEU A 174 -5.38 -19.26 6.22
N ALA A 175 -6.15 -19.87 7.11
CA ALA A 175 -6.73 -21.18 6.88
C ALA A 175 -8.18 -21.17 6.35
N THR A 176 -8.85 -20.02 6.23
CA THR A 176 -10.22 -19.94 5.71
C THR A 176 -10.22 -19.65 4.23
N VAL A 177 -10.49 -20.68 3.43
CA VAL A 177 -10.78 -20.53 1.99
C VAL A 177 -12.29 -20.56 1.82
N GLN A 178 -12.87 -19.50 1.27
CA GLN A 178 -14.28 -19.52 0.87
C GLN A 178 -14.45 -20.57 -0.22
N SER A 179 -15.34 -21.51 0.01
CA SER A 179 -15.55 -22.64 -0.88
C SER A 179 -17.04 -22.89 -1.07
N ILE A 180 -17.43 -23.33 -2.26
CA ILE A 180 -18.75 -23.87 -2.52
C ILE A 180 -18.71 -25.35 -2.15
N LEU A 181 -19.64 -25.79 -1.30
CA LEU A 181 -19.85 -27.20 -1.05
C LEU A 181 -20.67 -27.78 -2.19
N VAL A 182 -20.10 -28.74 -2.91
CA VAL A 182 -20.76 -29.46 -3.97
C VAL A 182 -20.95 -30.92 -3.52
N GLU A 183 -22.19 -31.34 -3.45
CA GLU A 183 -22.54 -32.74 -3.15
C GLU A 183 -22.76 -33.51 -4.46
N THR A 184 -22.05 -34.60 -4.60
CA THR A 184 -22.27 -35.61 -5.64
C THR A 184 -22.84 -36.87 -5.01
N GLU A 185 -23.36 -37.81 -5.79
CA GLU A 185 -23.99 -39.05 -5.28
C GLU A 185 -23.13 -39.86 -4.30
N ALA A 186 -21.82 -39.63 -4.26
CA ALA A 186 -20.87 -40.40 -3.45
C ALA A 186 -19.95 -39.55 -2.55
N THR A 187 -19.88 -38.21 -2.73
CA THR A 187 -18.83 -37.39 -2.07
C THR A 187 -19.26 -35.95 -1.92
N LEU A 188 -18.98 -35.36 -0.75
CA LEU A 188 -19.07 -33.94 -0.51
C LEU A 188 -17.68 -33.26 -0.79
N CYS A 189 -17.62 -32.39 -1.75
CA CYS A 189 -16.40 -31.70 -2.15
C CYS A 189 -16.50 -30.19 -1.82
N ALA A 190 -15.46 -29.61 -1.22
CA ALA A 190 -15.31 -28.17 -1.10
C ALA A 190 -14.50 -27.66 -2.30
N VAL A 191 -15.13 -26.87 -3.16
CA VAL A 191 -14.50 -26.26 -4.31
C VAL A 191 -14.16 -24.82 -3.94
N PRO A 192 -12.86 -24.43 -3.86
CA PRO A 192 -12.49 -23.06 -3.58
C PRO A 192 -13.08 -22.10 -4.62
N LEU A 193 -13.65 -20.99 -4.15
CA LEU A 193 -13.99 -19.86 -5.02
C LEU A 193 -12.66 -19.24 -5.46
N ALA A 194 -12.24 -19.51 -6.70
CA ALA A 194 -11.16 -18.77 -7.33
C ALA A 194 -11.72 -17.39 -7.71
N TYR A 195 -11.02 -16.33 -7.30
CA TYR A 195 -11.31 -14.94 -7.68
C TYR A 195 -10.82 -14.68 -9.09
#